data_9e06b3f6be5309b25ddf89250279d2c2
#
_entry.id   9e06b3f6be5309b25ddf89250279d2c2
#
_cell.length_a   1.000
_cell.length_b   1.000
_cell.length_c   1.000
_cell.angle_alpha   90.00
_cell.angle_beta   90.00
_cell.angle_gamma   90.00
#
_symmetry.space_group_name_H-M   'P 1'
#
loop_
_entity.id
_entity.type
_entity.pdbx_description
1 polymer ?
#
loop_
_entity_poly.entity_id
_entity_poly.type
_entity_poly.pdbx_seq_one_letter_code
_entity_poly.pdbx_strand_id
1 'polypeptide(L)'
;MKRINDRKCSDGTVSPWAVANHKAPRHTEAACRIPCSNFVDASTAVSAYLLHMKTLELLPPPEMMYRALVKRDPSFEGIFFVGVRTTGIFCRPTCSAKKPARKNVDFFATSSDALENGYRPCLRCHPLDPNARPPKLIERLRAEVERAPGGRLTDKELAALSIDPSTARRQFKRHYGMTFQAYHRAGRMGLALSHVRQGGRVDQARNGSGFESESGFREAFTKVFGESPTIAKTRAPLLAERIDTPLGAMIAVADDEGLRLLEFIDRRATERELSILRKRLRTNVVPGKHRHLETVRSQLSDYFAGKKLEFEVPLAAVGSPFQLRAWKILQSIPVGETRSYSWMAKRLGDENARRAVGRANGANMIGIIIPCHRVIRADGTLCGYGGGLWRKKWLLDHERRRGKG
;
A
#
# COMPACT_ATOMS: atom_id res chain seq x y z
N MET A 1 61.81 -0.94 13.85
CA MET A 1 62.18 -2.13 14.67
C MET A 1 60.94 -2.97 14.93
N LYS A 2 61.03 -4.26 14.51
CA LYS A 2 60.31 -5.47 15.00
C LYS A 2 58.78 -5.47 14.86
N ARG A 3 58.15 -6.52 14.42
CA ARG A 3 58.43 -7.78 13.66
C ARG A 3 57.09 -8.38 13.28
N ILE A 4 57.03 -8.95 12.12
CA ILE A 4 56.08 -9.90 11.56
C ILE A 4 55.86 -11.07 12.54
N ASN A 5 54.63 -11.59 12.62
CA ASN A 5 54.46 -13.00 12.98
C ASN A 5 53.25 -13.60 12.21
N ASP A 6 53.64 -14.42 11.22
CA ASP A 6 52.80 -15.43 10.59
C ASP A 6 52.39 -16.50 11.62
N ARG A 7 51.17 -16.94 11.58
CA ARG A 7 50.82 -18.30 12.02
C ARG A 7 49.90 -18.95 10.99
N LYS A 8 50.48 -19.91 10.30
CA LYS A 8 49.80 -21.02 9.64
C LYS A 8 48.97 -21.81 10.68
N CYS A 9 47.80 -22.27 10.32
CA CYS A 9 47.18 -23.49 10.86
C CYS A 9 46.74 -24.36 9.69
N SER A 10 47.42 -25.48 9.62
CA SER A 10 47.09 -26.70 8.89
C SER A 10 46.03 -27.50 9.62
N ASP A 11 45.45 -28.44 8.84
CA ASP A 11 44.59 -29.59 9.18
C ASP A 11 43.12 -29.34 8.90
N GLY A 12 42.50 -29.91 7.91
CA GLY A 12 42.57 -31.31 7.45
C GLY A 12 41.42 -32.11 8.04
N THR A 13 40.19 -31.95 7.51
CA THR A 13 39.23 -33.06 7.53
C THR A 13 38.24 -32.92 6.36
N VAL A 14 38.34 -33.87 5.49
CA VAL A 14 37.42 -34.17 4.39
C VAL A 14 36.24 -34.95 4.94
N SER A 15 35.04 -34.64 4.56
CA SER A 15 33.91 -35.56 4.64
C SER A 15 32.90 -35.30 3.53
N PRO A 16 32.20 -36.35 3.06
CA PRO A 16 31.96 -36.57 1.64
C PRO A 16 30.46 -36.46 1.30
N TRP A 17 30.17 -35.66 0.30
CA TRP A 17 29.03 -35.95 -0.58
C TRP A 17 29.39 -35.44 -1.98
N ALA A 18 29.94 -36.35 -2.77
CA ALA A 18 30.09 -36.21 -4.21
C ALA A 18 28.84 -36.78 -4.90
N VAL A 19 28.66 -36.29 -6.12
CA VAL A 19 27.90 -36.83 -7.26
C VAL A 19 26.51 -36.21 -7.49
N ALA A 20 26.49 -35.22 -8.41
CA ALA A 20 25.76 -35.36 -9.68
C ALA A 20 26.08 -34.20 -10.62
N ASN A 21 26.70 -34.52 -11.75
CA ASN A 21 26.96 -33.68 -12.91
C ASN A 21 25.65 -33.08 -13.49
N HIS A 22 25.57 -31.74 -13.60
CA HIS A 22 24.86 -31.12 -14.70
C HIS A 22 25.61 -29.86 -15.14
N LYS A 23 25.98 -29.85 -16.41
CA LYS A 23 26.67 -28.77 -17.12
C LYS A 23 25.92 -27.45 -17.01
N ALA A 24 26.52 -26.44 -16.45
CA ALA A 24 26.11 -25.05 -16.53
C ALA A 24 26.46 -24.46 -17.91
N PRO A 25 25.61 -23.67 -18.52
CA PRO A 25 25.98 -22.90 -19.70
C PRO A 25 26.82 -21.69 -19.28
N ARG A 26 27.91 -21.47 -20.03
CA ARG A 26 28.83 -20.33 -19.88
C ARG A 26 28.07 -19.03 -20.14
N HIS A 27 27.99 -18.18 -19.14
CA HIS A 27 27.65 -16.78 -19.33
C HIS A 27 28.95 -15.96 -19.32
N THR A 28 29.13 -15.21 -20.38
CA THR A 28 30.18 -14.23 -20.60
C THR A 28 30.15 -13.16 -19.50
N GLU A 29 31.32 -12.93 -18.89
CA GLU A 29 31.60 -11.86 -17.96
C GLU A 29 31.42 -10.50 -18.65
N ALA A 30 30.36 -9.78 -18.30
CA ALA A 30 30.28 -8.33 -18.45
C ALA A 30 30.61 -7.74 -17.07
N ALA A 31 31.80 -7.24 -16.90
CA ALA A 31 32.30 -6.61 -15.70
C ALA A 31 31.43 -5.38 -15.35
N CYS A 32 30.58 -5.50 -14.36
CA CYS A 32 29.90 -4.39 -13.72
C CYS A 32 30.86 -3.78 -12.68
N ARG A 33 31.55 -2.69 -13.05
CA ARG A 33 32.29 -1.86 -12.09
C ARG A 33 31.31 -1.04 -11.27
N ILE A 34 30.96 -1.55 -10.09
CA ILE A 34 30.28 -0.77 -9.05
C ILE A 34 31.37 -0.28 -8.08
N PRO A 35 31.47 1.04 -7.78
CA PRO A 35 32.41 1.53 -6.79
C PRO A 35 31.97 1.02 -5.39
N CYS A 36 32.88 0.33 -4.70
CA CYS A 36 32.73 -0.05 -3.30
C CYS A 36 32.76 1.19 -2.40
N SER A 37 31.59 1.72 -2.07
CA SER A 37 31.42 2.57 -0.88
C SER A 37 29.93 2.63 -0.51
N ASN A 38 29.45 1.58 0.13
CA ASN A 38 28.33 1.60 1.09
C ASN A 38 28.15 0.16 1.58
N PHE A 39 28.68 -0.14 2.73
CA PHE A 39 28.33 -1.32 3.51
C PHE A 39 26.84 -1.22 3.87
N VAL A 40 25.98 -1.78 3.05
CA VAL A 40 24.62 -2.11 3.44
C VAL A 40 24.73 -3.43 4.19
N ASP A 41 24.34 -3.41 5.46
CA ASP A 41 24.33 -4.56 6.35
C ASP A 41 23.71 -5.79 5.65
N ALA A 42 24.43 -6.91 5.64
CA ALA A 42 23.99 -8.16 5.00
C ALA A 42 22.60 -8.61 5.49
N SER A 43 22.20 -8.22 6.71
CA SER A 43 20.89 -8.51 7.27
C SER A 43 19.75 -7.79 6.52
N THR A 44 20.02 -6.58 6.02
CA THR A 44 19.06 -5.78 5.24
C THR A 44 18.88 -6.34 3.82
N ALA A 45 19.94 -6.84 3.22
CA ALA A 45 19.90 -7.47 1.89
C ALA A 45 19.18 -8.82 1.94
N VAL A 46 19.42 -9.63 2.97
CA VAL A 46 18.73 -10.91 3.19
C VAL A 46 17.26 -10.66 3.52
N SER A 47 16.91 -9.65 4.31
CA SER A 47 15.53 -9.28 4.62
C SER A 47 14.78 -8.78 3.38
N ALA A 48 15.42 -7.99 2.51
CA ALA A 48 14.86 -7.55 1.23
C ALA A 48 14.69 -8.72 0.25
N TYR A 49 15.65 -9.65 0.21
CA TYR A 49 15.58 -10.86 -0.61
C TYR A 49 14.48 -11.82 -0.13
N LEU A 50 14.34 -12.03 1.18
CA LEU A 50 13.28 -12.85 1.76
C LEU A 50 11.89 -12.20 1.61
N LEU A 51 11.80 -10.87 1.64
CA LEU A 51 10.56 -10.14 1.35
C LEU A 51 10.20 -10.22 -0.15
N HIS A 52 11.18 -10.17 -1.03
CA HIS A 52 11.00 -10.34 -2.48
C HIS A 52 10.57 -11.78 -2.81
N MET A 53 11.15 -12.79 -2.15
CA MET A 53 10.74 -14.19 -2.27
C MET A 53 9.29 -14.40 -1.78
N LYS A 54 8.88 -13.77 -0.67
CA LYS A 54 7.48 -13.83 -0.17
C LYS A 54 6.47 -13.16 -1.11
N THR A 55 6.87 -12.15 -1.87
CA THR A 55 5.99 -11.51 -2.87
C THR A 55 5.86 -12.37 -4.14
N LEU A 56 6.88 -13.15 -4.48
CA LEU A 56 6.83 -14.10 -5.60
C LEU A 56 5.93 -15.32 -5.30
N GLU A 57 5.82 -15.75 -4.04
CA GLU A 57 4.90 -16.81 -3.62
C GLU A 57 3.41 -16.44 -3.78
N LEU A 58 3.09 -15.16 -3.95
CA LEU A 58 1.72 -14.66 -4.13
C LEU A 58 1.30 -14.52 -5.59
N LEU A 59 2.24 -14.67 -6.54
CA LEU A 59 1.94 -14.63 -7.97
C LEU A 59 1.55 -16.02 -8.51
N PRO A 60 0.65 -16.07 -9.50
CA PRO A 60 0.42 -17.32 -10.24
C PRO A 60 1.72 -17.81 -10.90
N PRO A 61 1.82 -19.13 -11.21
CA PRO A 61 2.99 -19.66 -11.92
C PRO A 61 3.31 -18.87 -13.19
N PRO A 62 4.59 -18.61 -13.52
CA PRO A 62 4.99 -17.79 -14.66
C PRO A 62 4.36 -18.22 -15.99
N GLU A 63 4.17 -19.51 -16.21
CA GLU A 63 3.53 -20.03 -17.42
C GLU A 63 2.02 -19.72 -17.50
N MET A 64 1.36 -19.70 -16.36
CA MET A 64 -0.04 -19.28 -16.27
C MET A 64 -0.18 -17.78 -16.56
N MET A 65 0.70 -16.95 -16.00
CA MET A 65 0.73 -15.50 -16.26
C MET A 65 1.04 -15.21 -17.73
N TYR A 66 1.96 -15.94 -18.34
CA TYR A 66 2.27 -15.77 -19.76
C TYR A 66 1.10 -16.17 -20.66
N ARG A 67 0.41 -17.29 -20.36
CA ARG A 67 -0.82 -17.67 -21.08
C ARG A 67 -1.92 -16.61 -20.96
N ALA A 68 -2.10 -16.05 -19.75
CA ALA A 68 -3.05 -14.96 -19.51
C ALA A 68 -2.69 -13.70 -20.32
N LEU A 69 -1.40 -13.35 -20.36
CA LEU A 69 -0.89 -12.25 -21.19
C LEU A 69 -1.21 -12.47 -22.67
N VAL A 70 -0.91 -13.65 -23.23
CA VAL A 70 -1.14 -13.96 -24.65
C VAL A 70 -2.62 -13.87 -24.98
N LYS A 71 -3.50 -14.44 -24.14
CA LYS A 71 -4.96 -14.42 -24.30
C LYS A 71 -5.59 -13.08 -23.95
N ARG A 72 -4.85 -12.12 -23.38
CA ARG A 72 -5.38 -10.87 -22.83
C ARG A 72 -6.51 -11.13 -21.82
N ASP A 73 -6.32 -12.12 -20.96
CA ASP A 73 -7.35 -12.59 -20.06
C ASP A 73 -7.68 -11.52 -19.00
N PRO A 74 -8.90 -10.96 -19.00
CA PRO A 74 -9.29 -9.90 -18.07
C PRO A 74 -9.41 -10.39 -16.61
N SER A 75 -9.50 -11.69 -16.36
CA SER A 75 -9.56 -12.24 -15.01
C SER A 75 -8.25 -12.05 -14.25
N PHE A 76 -7.15 -11.79 -14.98
CA PHE A 76 -5.82 -11.50 -14.40
C PHE A 76 -5.51 -10.00 -14.27
N GLU A 77 -6.46 -9.13 -14.64
CA GLU A 77 -6.28 -7.69 -14.48
C GLU A 77 -6.08 -7.34 -13.00
N GLY A 78 -5.02 -6.56 -12.71
CA GLY A 78 -4.65 -6.23 -11.36
C GLY A 78 -3.97 -7.34 -10.55
N ILE A 79 -3.80 -8.58 -11.10
CA ILE A 79 -3.09 -9.67 -10.41
C ILE A 79 -1.59 -9.56 -10.60
N PHE A 80 -1.14 -9.16 -11.79
CA PHE A 80 0.27 -8.95 -12.09
C PHE A 80 0.45 -7.87 -13.16
N PHE A 81 1.67 -7.36 -13.26
CA PHE A 81 2.13 -6.50 -14.33
C PHE A 81 3.22 -7.22 -15.12
N VAL A 82 3.38 -6.81 -16.38
CA VAL A 82 4.29 -7.46 -17.34
C VAL A 82 5.36 -6.47 -17.76
N GLY A 83 6.59 -6.67 -17.34
CA GLY A 83 7.76 -5.96 -17.85
C GLY A 83 8.28 -6.59 -19.15
N VAL A 84 8.53 -5.78 -20.15
CA VAL A 84 9.08 -6.21 -21.43
C VAL A 84 10.54 -5.78 -21.50
N ARG A 85 11.47 -6.71 -21.31
CA ARG A 85 12.93 -6.46 -21.21
C ARG A 85 13.48 -5.67 -22.41
N THR A 86 13.02 -6.00 -23.60
CA THR A 86 13.52 -5.37 -24.85
C THR A 86 13.14 -3.90 -24.99
N THR A 87 12.12 -3.43 -24.29
CA THR A 87 11.62 -2.06 -24.39
C THR A 87 11.70 -1.27 -23.09
N GLY A 88 11.98 -1.94 -21.99
CA GLY A 88 11.93 -1.32 -20.65
C GLY A 88 10.52 -0.83 -20.25
N ILE A 89 9.46 -1.37 -20.88
CA ILE A 89 8.08 -0.94 -20.63
C ILE A 89 7.34 -2.01 -19.84
N PHE A 90 6.57 -1.61 -18.83
CA PHE A 90 5.63 -2.52 -18.18
C PHE A 90 4.18 -2.22 -18.55
N CYS A 91 3.40 -3.29 -18.66
CA CYS A 91 2.03 -3.29 -19.16
C CYS A 91 1.10 -4.05 -18.21
N ARG A 92 -0.21 -3.84 -18.40
CA ARG A 92 -1.24 -4.73 -17.85
C ARG A 92 -1.32 -6.02 -18.68
N PRO A 93 -1.81 -7.14 -18.11
CA PRO A 93 -2.04 -8.38 -18.85
C PRO A 93 -2.91 -8.20 -20.08
N THR A 94 -3.92 -7.33 -19.98
CA THR A 94 -4.92 -7.06 -21.03
C THR A 94 -4.46 -6.07 -22.10
N CYS A 95 -3.23 -5.54 -22.00
CA CYS A 95 -2.70 -4.54 -22.93
C CYS A 95 -2.86 -4.99 -24.40
N SER A 96 -3.33 -4.07 -25.27
CA SER A 96 -3.50 -4.32 -26.71
C SER A 96 -2.19 -4.31 -27.52
N ALA A 97 -1.05 -3.99 -26.90
CA ALA A 97 0.25 -4.02 -27.57
C ALA A 97 0.62 -5.43 -28.06
N LYS A 98 1.56 -5.49 -29.04
CA LYS A 98 2.13 -6.75 -29.52
C LYS A 98 2.70 -7.55 -28.34
N LYS A 99 2.40 -8.83 -28.28
CA LYS A 99 2.85 -9.69 -27.18
C LYS A 99 4.33 -9.99 -27.32
N PRO A 100 5.14 -9.79 -26.27
CA PRO A 100 6.55 -10.13 -26.27
C PRO A 100 6.74 -11.66 -26.23
N ALA A 101 7.88 -12.12 -26.74
CA ALA A 101 8.27 -13.51 -26.55
C ALA A 101 8.50 -13.82 -25.05
N ARG A 102 8.19 -15.06 -24.62
CA ARG A 102 8.27 -15.48 -23.20
C ARG A 102 9.61 -15.15 -22.54
N LYS A 103 10.73 -15.33 -23.25
CA LYS A 103 12.09 -15.05 -22.78
C LYS A 103 12.35 -13.57 -22.46
N ASN A 104 11.53 -12.66 -22.96
CA ASN A 104 11.67 -11.21 -22.81
C ASN A 104 10.66 -10.63 -21.81
N VAL A 105 10.05 -11.46 -20.96
CA VAL A 105 8.99 -11.05 -20.04
C VAL A 105 9.39 -11.28 -18.60
N ASP A 106 9.25 -10.23 -17.79
CA ASP A 106 9.27 -10.29 -16.33
C ASP A 106 7.87 -10.04 -15.79
N PHE A 107 7.56 -10.63 -14.64
CA PHE A 107 6.27 -10.47 -13.98
C PHE A 107 6.45 -9.80 -12.63
N PHE A 108 5.61 -8.82 -12.36
CA PHE A 108 5.63 -8.03 -11.13
C PHE A 108 4.29 -8.11 -10.43
N ALA A 109 4.32 -8.21 -9.12
CA ALA A 109 3.12 -8.23 -8.31
C ALA A 109 2.43 -6.86 -8.29
N THR A 110 3.22 -5.79 -8.30
CA THR A 110 2.72 -4.41 -8.25
C THR A 110 3.35 -3.56 -9.34
N SER A 111 2.72 -2.43 -9.64
CA SER A 111 3.30 -1.41 -10.53
C SER A 111 4.55 -0.78 -9.92
N SER A 112 4.63 -0.69 -8.58
CA SER A 112 5.84 -0.25 -7.86
C SER A 112 7.01 -1.16 -8.11
N ASP A 113 6.81 -2.49 -8.01
CA ASP A 113 7.89 -3.45 -8.25
C ASP A 113 8.45 -3.29 -9.68
N ALA A 114 7.57 -3.07 -10.66
CA ALA A 114 8.00 -2.85 -12.03
C ALA A 114 8.81 -1.55 -12.18
N LEU A 115 8.41 -0.47 -11.50
CA LEU A 115 9.13 0.82 -11.52
C LEU A 115 10.48 0.72 -10.78
N GLU A 116 10.53 0.03 -9.63
CA GLU A 116 11.76 -0.20 -8.86
C GLU A 116 12.77 -1.03 -9.66
N ASN A 117 12.30 -1.91 -10.55
CA ASN A 117 13.13 -2.68 -11.49
C ASN A 117 13.45 -1.93 -12.80
N GLY A 118 13.22 -0.62 -12.84
CA GLY A 118 13.63 0.24 -13.95
C GLY A 118 12.69 0.26 -15.16
N TYR A 119 11.51 -0.37 -15.08
CA TYR A 119 10.53 -0.35 -16.15
C TYR A 119 9.71 0.94 -16.12
N ARG A 120 9.43 1.53 -17.28
CA ARG A 120 8.52 2.67 -17.44
C ARG A 120 7.09 2.22 -17.77
N PRO A 121 6.06 2.97 -17.36
CA PRO A 121 4.67 2.61 -17.64
C PRO A 121 4.36 2.71 -19.15
N CYS A 122 3.54 1.78 -19.63
CA CYS A 122 3.05 1.76 -21.00
C CYS A 122 2.06 2.91 -21.23
N LEU A 123 2.32 3.73 -22.26
CA LEU A 123 1.45 4.84 -22.69
C LEU A 123 0.15 4.39 -23.35
N ARG A 124 0.02 3.11 -23.72
CA ARG A 124 -1.18 2.57 -24.38
C ARG A 124 -2.19 2.02 -23.38
N CYS A 125 -1.75 1.27 -22.37
CA CYS A 125 -2.64 0.67 -21.38
C CYS A 125 -2.64 1.40 -20.04
N HIS A 126 -1.83 2.45 -19.89
CA HIS A 126 -1.73 3.28 -18.70
C HIS A 126 -1.78 2.45 -17.39
N PRO A 127 -0.76 1.59 -17.13
CA PRO A 127 -0.83 0.63 -16.02
C PRO A 127 -0.84 1.31 -14.64
N LEU A 128 -0.55 2.60 -14.59
CA LEU A 128 -0.67 3.44 -13.40
C LEU A 128 -2.01 4.16 -13.30
N ASP A 129 -2.83 4.09 -14.36
CA ASP A 129 -4.14 4.76 -14.36
C ASP A 129 -5.10 4.01 -13.43
N PRO A 130 -5.69 4.69 -12.43
CA PRO A 130 -6.66 4.12 -11.52
C PRO A 130 -8.03 3.88 -12.18
N ASN A 131 -8.33 4.51 -13.31
CA ASN A 131 -9.51 4.22 -14.12
C ASN A 131 -9.47 2.81 -14.75
N ALA A 132 -8.45 2.02 -14.46
CA ALA A 132 -8.58 0.59 -14.49
C ALA A 132 -9.71 0.21 -13.54
N ARG A 133 -10.89 0.02 -14.13
CA ARG A 133 -12.03 -0.54 -13.39
C ARG A 133 -11.55 -1.66 -12.48
N PRO A 134 -12.00 -1.71 -11.23
CA PRO A 134 -11.70 -2.85 -10.37
C PRO A 134 -11.94 -4.14 -11.16
N PRO A 135 -11.13 -5.18 -10.98
CA PRO A 135 -11.41 -6.46 -11.63
C PRO A 135 -12.89 -6.80 -11.48
N LYS A 136 -13.55 -7.23 -12.54
CA LYS A 136 -14.99 -7.56 -12.51
C LYS A 136 -15.39 -8.40 -11.30
N LEU A 137 -14.50 -9.27 -10.84
CA LEU A 137 -14.68 -10.04 -9.61
C LEU A 137 -14.81 -9.14 -8.37
N ILE A 138 -14.01 -8.09 -8.26
CA ILE A 138 -14.07 -7.16 -7.12
C ILE A 138 -15.36 -6.32 -7.17
N GLU A 139 -15.75 -5.85 -8.35
CA GLU A 139 -17.04 -5.15 -8.53
C GLU A 139 -18.21 -6.06 -8.15
N ARG A 140 -18.18 -7.32 -8.60
CA ARG A 140 -19.19 -8.32 -8.28
C ARG A 140 -19.26 -8.62 -6.78
N LEU A 141 -18.12 -8.82 -6.13
CA LEU A 141 -18.07 -9.04 -4.67
C LEU A 141 -18.59 -7.84 -3.88
N ARG A 142 -18.29 -6.62 -4.34
CA ARG A 142 -18.88 -5.41 -3.73
C ARG A 142 -20.37 -5.34 -3.90
N ALA A 143 -20.86 -5.57 -5.12
CA ALA A 143 -22.29 -5.56 -5.41
C ALA A 143 -23.06 -6.57 -4.54
N GLU A 144 -22.49 -7.78 -4.31
CA GLU A 144 -23.08 -8.76 -3.41
C GLU A 144 -23.15 -8.28 -1.95
N VAL A 145 -22.10 -7.60 -1.47
CA VAL A 145 -22.10 -7.00 -0.12
C VAL A 145 -23.09 -5.85 -0.03
N GLU A 146 -23.20 -5.01 -1.06
CA GLU A 146 -24.13 -3.87 -1.11
C GLU A 146 -25.59 -4.34 -1.20
N ARG A 147 -25.86 -5.45 -1.89
CA ARG A 147 -27.19 -6.05 -2.00
C ARG A 147 -27.69 -6.61 -0.67
N ALA A 148 -26.84 -7.22 0.12
CA ALA A 148 -27.17 -7.83 1.40
C ALA A 148 -26.12 -7.49 2.48
N PRO A 149 -26.09 -6.24 2.99
CA PRO A 149 -25.01 -5.79 3.87
C PRO A 149 -24.90 -6.55 5.19
N GLY A 150 -26.00 -7.05 5.72
CA GLY A 150 -26.07 -7.90 6.91
C GLY A 150 -25.94 -9.39 6.62
N GLY A 151 -26.05 -9.81 5.35
CA GLY A 151 -26.00 -11.21 4.94
C GLY A 151 -24.62 -11.80 5.18
N ARG A 152 -24.53 -13.15 5.21
CA ARG A 152 -23.27 -13.87 5.32
C ARG A 152 -22.86 -14.35 3.92
N LEU A 153 -21.60 -14.18 3.57
CA LEU A 153 -21.01 -14.70 2.33
C LEU A 153 -19.83 -15.59 2.70
N THR A 154 -20.14 -16.88 2.88
CA THR A 154 -19.16 -17.95 3.16
C THR A 154 -18.46 -18.39 1.87
N ASP A 155 -17.41 -19.19 2.01
CA ASP A 155 -16.73 -19.79 0.86
C ASP A 155 -17.69 -20.69 0.04
N LYS A 156 -18.68 -21.36 0.70
CA LYS A 156 -19.72 -22.15 0.03
C LYS A 156 -20.66 -21.27 -0.82
N GLU A 157 -21.07 -20.13 -0.29
CA GLU A 157 -21.92 -19.18 -1.00
C GLU A 157 -21.17 -18.50 -2.15
N LEU A 158 -19.88 -18.19 -1.98
CA LEU A 158 -19.04 -17.71 -3.07
C LEU A 158 -18.94 -18.75 -4.20
N ALA A 159 -18.72 -20.02 -3.85
CA ALA A 159 -18.70 -21.12 -4.83
C ALA A 159 -20.04 -21.27 -5.57
N ALA A 160 -21.18 -21.15 -4.86
CA ALA A 160 -22.52 -21.15 -5.47
C ALA A 160 -22.72 -19.99 -6.47
N LEU A 161 -22.06 -18.86 -6.24
CA LEU A 161 -21.99 -17.73 -7.17
C LEU A 161 -20.96 -17.91 -8.30
N SER A 162 -20.36 -19.10 -8.44
CA SER A 162 -19.28 -19.39 -9.38
C SER A 162 -18.05 -18.50 -9.15
N ILE A 163 -17.76 -18.17 -7.91
CA ILE A 163 -16.59 -17.39 -7.49
C ILE A 163 -15.65 -18.31 -6.70
N ASP A 164 -14.44 -18.53 -7.22
CA ASP A 164 -13.42 -19.28 -6.49
C ASP A 164 -12.99 -18.50 -5.22
N PRO A 165 -13.19 -19.08 -4.00
CA PRO A 165 -12.90 -18.39 -2.75
C PRO A 165 -11.43 -17.99 -2.58
N SER A 166 -10.50 -18.78 -3.12
CA SER A 166 -9.06 -18.52 -3.01
C SER A 166 -8.67 -17.34 -3.90
N THR A 167 -9.24 -17.25 -5.08
CA THR A 167 -9.06 -16.12 -6.01
C THR A 167 -9.70 -14.86 -5.44
N ALA A 168 -10.92 -14.95 -4.90
CA ALA A 168 -11.58 -13.83 -4.23
C ALA A 168 -10.72 -13.28 -3.08
N ARG A 169 -10.18 -14.17 -2.22
CA ARG A 169 -9.30 -13.80 -1.09
C ARG A 169 -8.05 -13.09 -1.57
N ARG A 170 -7.35 -13.62 -2.59
CA ARG A 170 -6.12 -13.02 -3.13
C ARG A 170 -6.38 -11.67 -3.78
N GLN A 171 -7.35 -11.59 -4.69
CA GLN A 171 -7.67 -10.35 -5.39
C GLN A 171 -8.15 -9.26 -4.43
N PHE A 172 -9.01 -9.63 -3.48
CA PHE A 172 -9.55 -8.68 -2.53
C PHE A 172 -8.46 -8.15 -1.57
N LYS A 173 -7.59 -9.04 -1.06
CA LYS A 173 -6.43 -8.65 -0.25
C LYS A 173 -5.51 -7.69 -0.99
N ARG A 174 -5.27 -7.95 -2.28
CA ARG A 174 -4.45 -7.10 -3.13
C ARG A 174 -5.10 -5.74 -3.39
N HIS A 175 -6.42 -5.70 -3.55
CA HIS A 175 -7.15 -4.49 -3.92
C HIS A 175 -7.51 -3.61 -2.72
N TYR A 176 -7.80 -4.21 -1.56
CA TYR A 176 -8.23 -3.54 -0.33
C TYR A 176 -7.28 -3.70 0.86
N GLY A 177 -6.15 -4.40 0.70
CA GLY A 177 -5.22 -4.66 1.79
C GLY A 177 -5.70 -5.70 2.80
N MET A 178 -6.94 -6.21 2.68
CA MET A 178 -7.53 -7.20 3.58
C MET A 178 -8.29 -8.28 2.80
N THR A 179 -8.53 -9.43 3.42
CA THR A 179 -9.31 -10.50 2.77
C THR A 179 -10.77 -10.11 2.63
N PHE A 180 -11.48 -10.69 1.64
CA PHE A 180 -12.90 -10.47 1.44
C PHE A 180 -13.73 -10.75 2.71
N GLN A 181 -13.46 -11.89 3.38
CA GLN A 181 -14.15 -12.24 4.62
C GLN A 181 -13.89 -11.23 5.75
N ALA A 182 -12.67 -10.69 5.84
CA ALA A 182 -12.35 -9.65 6.83
C ALA A 182 -13.09 -8.34 6.53
N TYR A 183 -13.12 -7.92 5.27
CA TYR A 183 -13.85 -6.75 4.80
C TYR A 183 -15.36 -6.89 5.08
N HIS A 184 -15.94 -8.00 4.65
CA HIS A 184 -17.37 -8.27 4.81
C HIS A 184 -17.77 -8.35 6.29
N ARG A 185 -16.96 -9.04 7.13
CA ARG A 185 -17.19 -9.09 8.58
C ARG A 185 -17.10 -7.69 9.21
N ALA A 186 -16.11 -6.91 8.83
CA ALA A 186 -15.96 -5.54 9.34
C ALA A 186 -17.16 -4.66 8.95
N GLY A 187 -17.65 -4.77 7.72
CA GLY A 187 -18.88 -4.09 7.26
C GLY A 187 -20.11 -4.44 8.09
N ARG A 188 -20.37 -5.74 8.30
CA ARG A 188 -21.47 -6.22 9.14
C ARG A 188 -21.36 -5.73 10.60
N MET A 189 -20.13 -5.75 11.14
CA MET A 189 -19.90 -5.20 12.49
C MET A 189 -20.12 -3.68 12.54
N GLY A 190 -19.77 -2.95 11.49
CA GLY A 190 -20.04 -1.52 11.37
C GLY A 190 -21.54 -1.21 11.42
N LEU A 191 -22.37 -2.00 10.73
CA LEU A 191 -23.83 -1.91 10.80
C LEU A 191 -24.36 -2.19 12.21
N ALA A 192 -23.87 -3.26 12.86
CA ALA A 192 -24.23 -3.60 14.23
C ALA A 192 -23.89 -2.46 15.21
N LEU A 193 -22.70 -1.88 15.07
CA LEU A 193 -22.29 -0.75 15.90
C LEU A 193 -23.17 0.50 15.66
N SER A 194 -23.46 0.82 14.40
CA SER A 194 -24.33 1.94 14.06
C SER A 194 -25.72 1.78 14.71
N HIS A 195 -26.31 0.58 14.63
CA HIS A 195 -27.59 0.27 15.25
C HIS A 195 -27.57 0.45 16.78
N VAL A 196 -26.54 -0.10 17.44
CA VAL A 196 -26.36 0.01 18.90
C VAL A 196 -26.20 1.47 19.35
N ARG A 197 -25.49 2.30 18.57
CA ARG A 197 -25.26 3.73 18.85
C ARG A 197 -26.51 4.58 18.65
N GLN A 198 -27.38 4.20 17.75
CA GLN A 198 -28.69 4.84 17.55
C GLN A 198 -29.70 4.46 18.63
N GLY A 199 -29.30 3.80 19.71
CA GLY A 199 -30.13 3.38 20.80
C GLY A 199 -30.77 1.99 20.61
N GLY A 200 -30.46 1.31 19.50
CA GLY A 200 -30.96 -0.03 19.20
C GLY A 200 -30.46 -1.09 20.20
N ARG A 201 -31.20 -2.18 20.31
CA ARG A 201 -30.89 -3.29 21.19
C ARG A 201 -29.78 -4.16 20.59
N VAL A 202 -28.94 -4.75 21.44
CA VAL A 202 -27.80 -5.59 21.03
C VAL A 202 -28.25 -6.87 20.31
N ASP A 203 -29.41 -7.43 20.70
CA ASP A 203 -30.00 -8.59 20.01
C ASP A 203 -30.47 -8.26 18.58
N GLN A 204 -31.04 -7.08 18.36
CA GLN A 204 -31.41 -6.59 17.03
C GLN A 204 -30.16 -6.33 16.17
N ALA A 205 -29.12 -5.72 16.75
CA ALA A 205 -27.83 -5.53 16.09
C ALA A 205 -27.18 -6.87 15.66
N ARG A 206 -27.26 -7.89 16.52
CA ARG A 206 -26.82 -9.25 16.23
C ARG A 206 -27.56 -9.83 15.02
N ASN A 207 -28.89 -9.80 15.07
CA ASN A 207 -29.73 -10.37 14.02
C ASN A 207 -29.53 -9.65 12.68
N GLY A 208 -29.52 -8.31 12.70
CA GLY A 208 -29.27 -7.48 11.51
C GLY A 208 -27.88 -7.60 10.91
N SER A 209 -26.91 -8.16 11.66
CA SER A 209 -25.56 -8.42 11.19
C SER A 209 -25.26 -9.90 10.89
N GLY A 210 -26.31 -10.74 10.85
CA GLY A 210 -26.22 -12.15 10.41
C GLY A 210 -25.44 -13.07 11.36
N PHE A 211 -25.54 -12.84 12.68
CA PHE A 211 -24.99 -13.73 13.70
C PHE A 211 -26.10 -14.54 14.38
N GLU A 212 -25.93 -15.84 14.38
CA GLU A 212 -26.90 -16.81 14.94
C GLU A 212 -26.81 -16.87 16.47
N SER A 213 -25.57 -16.77 17.04
CA SER A 213 -25.34 -16.84 18.48
C SER A 213 -24.90 -15.53 19.09
N GLU A 214 -25.31 -15.27 20.33
CA GLU A 214 -24.89 -14.07 21.07
C GLU A 214 -23.40 -14.10 21.42
N SER A 215 -22.87 -15.25 21.81
CA SER A 215 -21.46 -15.43 22.11
C SER A 215 -20.58 -15.19 20.88
N GLY A 216 -20.93 -15.76 19.73
CA GLY A 216 -20.23 -15.55 18.49
C GLY A 216 -20.27 -14.09 18.01
N PHE A 217 -21.41 -13.42 18.23
CA PHE A 217 -21.53 -12.00 17.95
C PHE A 217 -20.63 -11.15 18.87
N ARG A 218 -20.68 -11.38 20.18
CA ARG A 218 -19.86 -10.65 21.17
C ARG A 218 -18.38 -10.87 20.93
N GLU A 219 -17.96 -12.10 20.66
CA GLU A 219 -16.56 -12.43 20.32
C GLU A 219 -16.11 -11.71 19.04
N ALA A 220 -16.88 -11.81 17.97
CA ALA A 220 -16.58 -11.12 16.72
C ALA A 220 -16.57 -9.60 16.88
N PHE A 221 -17.51 -9.06 17.65
CA PHE A 221 -17.59 -7.64 17.95
C PHE A 221 -16.38 -7.18 18.76
N THR A 222 -16.03 -7.89 19.83
CA THR A 222 -14.84 -7.59 20.65
C THR A 222 -13.55 -7.73 19.84
N LYS A 223 -13.46 -8.73 18.97
CA LYS A 223 -12.31 -8.91 18.07
C LYS A 223 -12.17 -7.75 17.06
N VAL A 224 -13.28 -7.18 16.60
CA VAL A 224 -13.28 -6.05 15.67
C VAL A 224 -13.10 -4.72 16.39
N PHE A 225 -13.75 -4.49 17.52
CA PHE A 225 -13.79 -3.19 18.20
C PHE A 225 -12.93 -3.12 19.47
N GLY A 226 -12.36 -4.25 19.92
CA GLY A 226 -11.54 -4.30 21.14
C GLY A 226 -12.34 -4.21 22.46
N GLU A 227 -13.67 -4.05 22.37
CA GLU A 227 -14.57 -3.90 23.51
C GLU A 227 -15.95 -4.51 23.25
N SER A 228 -16.72 -4.78 24.30
CA SER A 228 -18.05 -5.36 24.15
C SER A 228 -19.05 -4.40 23.48
N PRO A 229 -20.15 -4.89 22.87
CA PRO A 229 -21.17 -4.05 22.27
C PRO A 229 -21.75 -3.00 23.24
N THR A 230 -21.81 -3.33 24.52
CA THR A 230 -22.36 -2.44 25.56
C THR A 230 -21.42 -1.25 25.83
N ILE A 231 -20.12 -1.47 25.80
CA ILE A 231 -19.09 -0.44 26.04
C ILE A 231 -18.88 0.39 24.76
N ALA A 232 -18.96 -0.23 23.59
CA ALA A 232 -18.75 0.42 22.31
C ALA A 232 -19.80 1.49 21.95
N LYS A 233 -20.88 1.63 22.73
CA LYS A 233 -21.85 2.74 22.61
C LYS A 233 -21.20 4.11 22.66
N THR A 234 -20.06 4.23 23.34
CA THR A 234 -19.40 5.51 23.63
C THR A 234 -18.30 5.88 22.64
N ARG A 235 -17.83 4.96 21.78
CA ARG A 235 -16.73 5.21 20.85
C ARG A 235 -17.09 4.94 19.39
N ALA A 236 -16.85 5.97 18.54
CA ALA A 236 -17.02 5.82 17.11
C ALA A 236 -15.90 4.97 16.49
N PRO A 237 -16.21 4.03 15.56
CA PRO A 237 -15.19 3.41 14.74
C PRO A 237 -14.57 4.44 13.80
N LEU A 238 -13.35 4.18 13.38
CA LEU A 238 -12.76 4.86 12.24
C LEU A 238 -13.37 4.29 10.95
N LEU A 239 -13.92 5.16 10.11
CA LEU A 239 -14.49 4.77 8.84
C LEU A 239 -13.44 4.85 7.74
N ALA A 240 -13.37 3.80 6.92
CA ALA A 240 -12.37 3.68 5.86
C ALA A 240 -13.02 3.56 4.49
N GLU A 241 -12.44 4.22 3.52
CA GLU A 241 -12.84 4.15 2.13
C GLU A 241 -11.61 4.06 1.22
N ARG A 242 -11.79 3.32 0.11
CA ARG A 242 -10.84 3.32 -1.00
C ARG A 242 -11.14 4.48 -1.93
N ILE A 243 -10.12 5.25 -2.26
CA ILE A 243 -10.17 6.34 -3.24
C ILE A 243 -9.19 6.03 -4.37
N ASP A 244 -9.69 5.94 -5.58
CA ASP A 244 -8.85 5.74 -6.76
C ASP A 244 -8.30 7.09 -7.24
N THR A 245 -6.98 7.15 -7.50
CA THR A 245 -6.28 8.36 -7.96
C THR A 245 -5.38 8.07 -9.16
N PRO A 246 -4.98 9.08 -9.95
CA PRO A 246 -4.03 8.92 -11.05
C PRO A 246 -2.68 8.30 -10.66
N LEU A 247 -2.33 8.35 -9.38
CA LEU A 247 -1.10 7.77 -8.85
C LEU A 247 -1.28 6.39 -8.21
N GLY A 248 -2.47 5.81 -8.31
CA GLY A 248 -2.85 4.53 -7.72
C GLY A 248 -3.89 4.69 -6.62
N ALA A 249 -4.42 3.57 -6.17
CA ALA A 249 -5.45 3.55 -5.16
C ALA A 249 -4.91 3.96 -3.79
N MET A 250 -5.68 4.77 -3.08
CA MET A 250 -5.41 5.18 -1.70
C MET A 250 -6.48 4.63 -0.76
N ILE A 251 -6.12 4.42 0.49
CA ILE A 251 -7.06 4.22 1.59
C ILE A 251 -7.14 5.52 2.39
N ALA A 252 -8.35 6.01 2.58
CA ALA A 252 -8.64 7.14 3.47
C ALA A 252 -9.35 6.62 4.72
N VAL A 253 -9.00 7.15 5.90
CA VAL A 253 -9.61 6.80 7.19
C VAL A 253 -9.95 8.09 7.92
N ALA A 254 -11.19 8.20 8.39
CA ALA A 254 -11.68 9.39 9.10
C ALA A 254 -12.63 9.03 10.26
N ASP A 255 -12.79 9.97 11.15
CA ASP A 255 -13.84 10.04 12.18
C ASP A 255 -14.42 11.46 12.27
N ASP A 256 -15.20 11.75 13.30
CA ASP A 256 -15.84 13.05 13.49
C ASP A 256 -14.83 14.20 13.71
N GLU A 257 -13.62 13.91 14.19
CA GLU A 257 -12.57 14.90 14.38
C GLU A 257 -11.86 15.28 13.07
N GLY A 258 -11.86 14.37 12.06
CA GLY A 258 -11.24 14.64 10.77
C GLY A 258 -10.58 13.43 10.11
N LEU A 259 -9.73 13.70 9.14
CA LEU A 259 -8.94 12.70 8.42
C LEU A 259 -7.78 12.21 9.28
N ARG A 260 -7.72 10.89 9.48
CA ARG A 260 -6.69 10.20 10.28
C ARG A 260 -5.59 9.58 9.43
N LEU A 261 -5.95 9.13 8.21
CA LEU A 261 -5.03 8.49 7.29
C LEU A 261 -5.46 8.74 5.85
N LEU A 262 -4.49 9.00 4.99
CA LEU A 262 -4.62 8.99 3.54
C LEU A 262 -3.32 8.47 2.94
N GLU A 263 -3.31 7.20 2.50
CA GLU A 263 -2.07 6.57 2.07
C GLU A 263 -2.31 5.62 0.90
N PHE A 264 -1.30 5.45 0.04
CA PHE A 264 -1.36 4.50 -1.07
C PHE A 264 -1.46 3.07 -0.56
N ILE A 265 -2.38 2.28 -1.11
CA ILE A 265 -2.66 0.90 -0.65
C ILE A 265 -1.45 -0.01 -0.87
N ASP A 266 -0.67 0.21 -1.92
CA ASP A 266 0.53 -0.55 -2.26
C ASP A 266 1.76 -0.21 -1.42
N ARG A 267 1.67 0.78 -0.53
CA ARG A 267 2.76 1.11 0.40
C ARG A 267 2.89 0.04 1.49
N ARG A 268 4.11 -0.46 1.68
CA ARG A 268 4.41 -1.50 2.70
C ARG A 268 4.05 -1.12 4.14
N ALA A 269 4.01 0.19 4.45
CA ALA A 269 3.72 0.68 5.79
C ALA A 269 2.23 0.75 6.13
N THR A 270 1.31 0.65 5.16
CA THR A 270 -0.12 0.90 5.34
C THR A 270 -0.77 0.00 6.41
N GLU A 271 -0.45 -1.30 6.43
CA GLU A 271 -0.95 -2.21 7.49
C GLU A 271 -0.45 -1.81 8.88
N ARG A 272 0.82 -1.40 9.00
CA ARG A 272 1.41 -0.92 10.25
C ARG A 272 0.74 0.37 10.71
N GLU A 273 0.46 1.27 9.81
CA GLU A 273 -0.18 2.56 10.10
C GLU A 273 -1.63 2.38 10.58
N LEU A 274 -2.39 1.50 9.94
CA LEU A 274 -3.70 1.09 10.42
C LEU A 274 -3.63 0.44 11.83
N SER A 275 -2.59 -0.36 12.10
CA SER A 275 -2.37 -0.92 13.44
C SER A 275 -2.03 0.15 14.48
N ILE A 276 -1.27 1.18 14.11
CA ILE A 276 -0.95 2.32 14.98
C ILE A 276 -2.23 3.09 15.33
N LEU A 277 -3.08 3.38 14.34
CA LEU A 277 -4.38 4.06 14.57
C LEU A 277 -5.24 3.26 15.56
N ARG A 278 -5.43 1.96 15.30
CA ARG A 278 -6.22 1.08 16.19
C ARG A 278 -5.73 1.10 17.63
N LYS A 279 -4.39 0.99 17.81
CA LYS A 279 -3.78 0.96 19.16
C LYS A 279 -3.88 2.30 19.86
N ARG A 280 -3.57 3.41 19.19
CA ARG A 280 -3.53 4.73 19.82
C ARG A 280 -4.92 5.29 20.11
N LEU A 281 -5.85 5.07 19.20
CA LEU A 281 -7.23 5.55 19.36
C LEU A 281 -8.13 4.52 20.05
N ARG A 282 -7.60 3.33 20.36
CA ARG A 282 -8.34 2.22 20.99
C ARG A 282 -9.67 1.93 20.29
N THR A 283 -9.67 2.00 18.96
CA THR A 283 -10.84 1.75 18.13
C THR A 283 -10.45 1.01 16.86
N ASN A 284 -11.41 0.46 16.14
CA ASN A 284 -11.15 -0.27 14.92
C ASN A 284 -11.50 0.54 13.66
N VAL A 285 -10.87 0.13 12.56
CA VAL A 285 -11.10 0.67 11.22
C VAL A 285 -12.08 -0.27 10.52
N VAL A 286 -13.21 0.26 10.08
CA VAL A 286 -14.24 -0.49 9.35
C VAL A 286 -14.60 0.22 8.05
N PRO A 287 -14.99 -0.52 7.00
CA PRO A 287 -15.48 0.11 5.78
C PRO A 287 -16.75 0.92 6.06
N GLY A 288 -16.84 2.13 5.51
CA GLY A 288 -18.01 2.96 5.67
C GLY A 288 -17.88 4.33 5.01
N LYS A 289 -18.99 5.06 4.91
CA LYS A 289 -19.04 6.42 4.39
C LYS A 289 -18.95 7.43 5.53
N HIS A 290 -18.27 8.54 5.30
CA HIS A 290 -18.17 9.64 6.24
C HIS A 290 -18.02 10.96 5.48
N ARG A 291 -18.60 12.06 6.01
CA ARG A 291 -18.51 13.39 5.38
C ARG A 291 -17.09 13.80 5.03
N HIS A 292 -16.11 13.54 5.91
CA HIS A 292 -14.72 13.89 5.67
C HIS A 292 -14.10 13.01 4.56
N LEU A 293 -14.53 11.75 4.39
CA LEU A 293 -14.08 10.88 3.30
C LEU A 293 -14.63 11.37 1.95
N GLU A 294 -15.88 11.81 1.91
CA GLU A 294 -16.50 12.41 0.73
C GLU A 294 -15.78 13.71 0.33
N THR A 295 -15.48 14.58 1.31
CA THR A 295 -14.68 15.79 1.10
C THR A 295 -13.29 15.48 0.54
N VAL A 296 -12.57 14.52 1.13
CA VAL A 296 -11.24 14.08 0.64
C VAL A 296 -11.32 13.58 -0.80
N ARG A 297 -12.33 12.76 -1.11
CA ARG A 297 -12.52 12.24 -2.48
C ARG A 297 -12.70 13.37 -3.49
N SER A 298 -13.59 14.32 -3.18
CA SER A 298 -13.84 15.48 -4.04
C SER A 298 -12.60 16.34 -4.20
N GLN A 299 -11.92 16.69 -3.08
CA GLN A 299 -10.73 17.54 -3.12
C GLN A 299 -9.54 16.87 -3.81
N LEU A 300 -9.36 15.54 -3.68
CA LEU A 300 -8.36 14.80 -4.45
C LEU A 300 -8.67 14.81 -5.95
N SER A 301 -9.95 14.67 -6.33
CA SER A 301 -10.36 14.78 -7.74
C SER A 301 -10.01 16.15 -8.31
N ASP A 302 -10.30 17.23 -7.59
CA ASP A 302 -9.97 18.60 -8.00
C ASP A 302 -8.46 18.85 -8.04
N TYR A 303 -7.72 18.34 -7.05
CA TYR A 303 -6.26 18.40 -7.01
C TYR A 303 -5.63 17.75 -8.24
N PHE A 304 -6.01 16.52 -8.55
CA PHE A 304 -5.47 15.80 -9.71
C PHE A 304 -5.91 16.40 -11.06
N ALA A 305 -7.09 17.00 -11.10
CA ALA A 305 -7.54 17.77 -12.27
C ALA A 305 -6.84 19.14 -12.39
N GLY A 306 -6.11 19.58 -11.36
CA GLY A 306 -5.45 20.89 -11.30
C GLY A 306 -6.42 22.05 -11.15
N LYS A 307 -7.64 21.82 -10.66
CA LYS A 307 -8.65 22.84 -10.40
C LYS A 307 -8.40 23.56 -9.08
N LYS A 308 -8.09 22.81 -8.02
CA LYS A 308 -7.77 23.32 -6.69
C LYS A 308 -6.63 22.50 -6.10
N LEU A 309 -5.56 23.13 -5.67
CA LEU A 309 -4.36 22.45 -5.15
C LEU A 309 -4.28 22.45 -3.62
N GLU A 310 -5.23 23.07 -2.96
CA GLU A 310 -5.35 23.18 -1.51
C GLU A 310 -6.43 22.26 -0.98
N PHE A 311 -6.27 21.86 0.28
CA PHE A 311 -7.17 20.94 0.97
C PHE A 311 -7.73 21.62 2.22
N GLU A 312 -9.04 21.52 2.42
CA GLU A 312 -9.78 22.12 3.53
C GLU A 312 -10.32 21.08 4.53
N VAL A 313 -10.15 19.78 4.21
CA VAL A 313 -10.63 18.73 5.11
C VAL A 313 -9.93 18.84 6.48
N PRO A 314 -10.67 18.75 7.59
CA PRO A 314 -10.08 18.72 8.92
C PRO A 314 -9.10 17.55 9.07
N LEU A 315 -7.91 17.82 9.63
CA LEU A 315 -6.86 16.83 9.83
C LEU A 315 -6.77 16.46 11.31
N ALA A 316 -6.92 15.18 11.61
CA ALA A 316 -6.81 14.63 12.95
C ALA A 316 -5.60 13.66 13.03
N ALA A 317 -4.43 14.16 12.65
CA ALA A 317 -3.19 13.39 12.55
C ALA A 317 -2.76 12.79 13.89
N VAL A 318 -2.31 11.54 13.88
CA VAL A 318 -1.88 10.79 15.06
C VAL A 318 -0.36 10.61 15.04
N GLY A 319 0.36 11.31 15.91
CA GLY A 319 1.83 11.30 15.94
C GLY A 319 2.40 11.60 17.33
N SER A 320 3.72 11.55 17.46
CA SER A 320 4.41 12.10 18.64
C SER A 320 4.40 13.64 18.58
N PRO A 321 4.64 14.36 19.69
CA PRO A 321 4.71 15.82 19.69
C PRO A 321 5.69 16.37 18.63
N PHE A 322 6.84 15.71 18.45
CA PHE A 322 7.80 16.09 17.41
C PHE A 322 7.25 15.89 15.99
N GLN A 323 6.58 14.76 15.74
CA GLN A 323 5.97 14.48 14.43
C GLN A 323 4.89 15.49 14.10
N LEU A 324 4.01 15.79 15.05
CA LEU A 324 2.94 16.77 14.85
C LEU A 324 3.49 18.16 14.53
N ARG A 325 4.54 18.62 15.25
CA ARG A 325 5.22 19.89 14.90
C ARG A 325 5.84 19.84 13.51
N ALA A 326 6.51 18.75 13.16
CA ALA A 326 7.11 18.60 11.83
C ALA A 326 6.04 18.62 10.73
N TRP A 327 4.92 17.95 10.93
CA TRP A 327 3.81 17.92 9.96
C TRP A 327 3.10 19.29 9.82
N LYS A 328 3.02 20.06 10.91
CA LYS A 328 2.55 21.44 10.84
C LYS A 328 3.47 22.34 9.99
N ILE A 329 4.79 22.15 10.10
CA ILE A 329 5.77 22.85 9.25
C ILE A 329 5.64 22.40 7.78
N LEU A 330 5.39 21.11 7.51
CA LEU A 330 5.14 20.65 6.13
C LEU A 330 3.98 21.38 5.48
N GLN A 331 2.88 21.58 6.21
CA GLN A 331 1.68 22.27 5.72
C GLN A 331 1.94 23.77 5.40
N SER A 332 2.99 24.37 5.96
CA SER A 332 3.37 25.74 5.65
C SER A 332 4.21 25.87 4.36
N ILE A 333 4.58 24.78 3.71
CA ILE A 333 5.30 24.83 2.43
C ILE A 333 4.29 25.09 1.31
N PRO A 334 4.39 26.21 0.58
CA PRO A 334 3.43 26.52 -0.48
C PRO A 334 3.41 25.48 -1.60
N VAL A 335 2.30 25.42 -2.32
CA VAL A 335 2.16 24.60 -3.53
C VAL A 335 3.20 25.00 -4.57
N GLY A 336 3.81 24.00 -5.21
CA GLY A 336 4.85 24.22 -6.24
C GLY A 336 6.23 24.57 -5.69
N GLU A 337 6.37 24.82 -4.39
CA GLU A 337 7.65 25.10 -3.75
C GLU A 337 8.25 23.84 -3.10
N THR A 338 9.56 23.90 -2.90
CA THR A 338 10.29 22.84 -2.19
C THR A 338 11.17 23.41 -1.09
N ARG A 339 11.39 22.63 -0.05
CA ARG A 339 12.30 22.99 1.05
C ARG A 339 13.25 21.82 1.33
N SER A 340 14.41 22.14 1.95
CA SER A 340 15.36 21.08 2.34
C SER A 340 15.05 20.51 3.72
N TYR A 341 15.57 19.31 4.00
CA TYR A 341 15.53 18.74 5.36
C TYR A 341 16.22 19.63 6.40
N SER A 342 17.28 20.35 6.00
CA SER A 342 17.98 21.31 6.87
C SER A 342 17.09 22.51 7.20
N TRP A 343 16.33 23.04 6.22
CA TRP A 343 15.37 24.11 6.45
C TRP A 343 14.30 23.70 7.48
N MET A 344 13.77 22.48 7.37
CA MET A 344 12.81 21.96 8.34
C MET A 344 13.43 21.80 9.73
N ALA A 345 14.65 21.25 9.82
CA ALA A 345 15.37 21.06 11.08
C ALA A 345 15.57 22.39 11.80
N LYS A 346 16.01 23.43 11.07
CA LYS A 346 16.13 24.80 11.61
C LYS A 346 14.80 25.34 12.14
N ARG A 347 13.71 25.15 11.42
CA ARG A 347 12.36 25.56 11.85
C ARG A 347 11.84 24.77 13.07
N LEU A 348 12.34 23.58 13.32
CA LEU A 348 12.04 22.78 14.53
C LEU A 348 12.91 23.16 15.73
N GLY A 349 13.87 24.08 15.54
CA GLY A 349 14.77 24.56 16.60
C GLY A 349 16.02 23.72 16.82
N ASP A 350 16.32 22.74 15.94
CA ASP A 350 17.54 21.92 16.00
C ASP A 350 18.06 21.60 14.59
N GLU A 351 19.12 22.30 14.21
CA GLU A 351 19.73 22.14 12.87
C GLU A 351 20.33 20.74 12.64
N ASN A 352 20.62 19.99 13.71
CA ASN A 352 21.13 18.63 13.64
C ASN A 352 20.02 17.59 13.50
N ALA A 353 18.76 17.96 13.67
CA ALA A 353 17.62 17.06 13.64
C ALA A 353 17.25 16.53 12.24
N ARG A 354 18.10 16.70 11.21
CA ARG A 354 17.80 16.27 9.82
C ARG A 354 17.36 14.82 9.70
N ARG A 355 17.98 13.89 10.44
CA ARG A 355 17.58 12.48 10.47
C ARG A 355 16.22 12.28 11.14
N ALA A 356 15.94 13.02 12.21
CA ALA A 356 14.65 12.96 12.91
C ALA A 356 13.53 13.53 12.01
N VAL A 357 13.79 14.62 11.30
CA VAL A 357 12.89 15.17 10.27
C VAL A 357 12.60 14.14 9.18
N GLY A 358 13.63 13.46 8.65
CA GLY A 358 13.46 12.41 7.66
C GLY A 358 12.56 11.28 8.17
N ARG A 359 12.73 10.85 9.42
CA ARG A 359 11.87 9.85 10.06
C ARG A 359 10.44 10.37 10.27
N ALA A 360 10.25 11.62 10.67
CA ALA A 360 8.94 12.23 10.83
C ALA A 360 8.19 12.34 9.49
N ASN A 361 8.89 12.73 8.41
CA ASN A 361 8.34 12.75 7.05
C ASN A 361 7.95 11.34 6.58
N GLY A 362 8.79 10.33 6.86
CA GLY A 362 8.50 8.94 6.53
C GLY A 362 7.36 8.31 7.36
N ALA A 363 7.02 8.91 8.50
CA ALA A 363 5.92 8.51 9.37
C ALA A 363 4.62 9.28 9.11
N ASN A 364 4.59 10.17 8.11
CA ASN A 364 3.39 10.87 7.70
C ASN A 364 2.36 9.87 7.15
N MET A 365 1.22 9.80 7.82
CA MET A 365 0.10 8.91 7.47
C MET A 365 -0.97 9.61 6.61
N ILE A 366 -0.85 10.92 6.35
CA ILE A 366 -1.79 11.69 5.54
C ILE A 366 -1.04 12.23 4.31
N GLY A 367 -0.70 11.34 3.40
CA GLY A 367 0.05 11.66 2.19
C GLY A 367 -0.68 12.67 1.30
N ILE A 368 0.04 13.40 0.47
CA ILE A 368 -0.43 14.49 -0.42
C ILE A 368 -0.89 15.72 0.38
N ILE A 369 -1.88 15.59 1.26
CA ILE A 369 -2.45 16.71 2.03
C ILE A 369 -1.44 17.27 3.02
N ILE A 370 -0.73 16.41 3.78
CA ILE A 370 0.48 16.85 4.50
C ILE A 370 1.65 16.63 3.54
N PRO A 371 2.21 17.71 2.95
CA PRO A 371 3.00 17.61 1.73
C PRO A 371 4.47 17.25 1.97
N CYS A 372 4.73 16.07 2.56
CA CYS A 372 6.11 15.58 2.77
C CYS A 372 6.87 15.36 1.44
N HIS A 373 6.16 15.29 0.31
CA HIS A 373 6.77 15.26 -1.02
C HIS A 373 7.48 16.56 -1.39
N ARG A 374 7.12 17.73 -0.80
CA ARG A 374 7.76 19.04 -1.03
C ARG A 374 9.12 19.17 -0.33
N VAL A 375 9.55 18.17 0.47
CA VAL A 375 10.87 18.20 1.12
C VAL A 375 11.86 17.36 0.32
N ILE A 376 12.95 18.00 -0.14
CA ILE A 376 14.00 17.43 -0.98
C ILE A 376 15.38 17.58 -0.33
N ARG A 377 16.44 17.05 -0.93
CA ARG A 377 17.80 17.30 -0.46
C ARG A 377 18.22 18.75 -0.73
N ALA A 378 19.26 19.21 -0.04
CA ALA A 378 19.79 20.57 -0.21
C ALA A 378 20.39 20.80 -1.61
N ASP A 379 20.89 19.75 -2.25
CA ASP A 379 21.39 19.75 -3.63
C ASP A 379 20.27 19.71 -4.70
N GLY A 380 19.00 19.76 -4.29
CA GLY A 380 17.85 19.71 -5.19
C GLY A 380 17.47 18.28 -5.62
N THR A 381 18.22 17.26 -5.25
CA THR A 381 17.91 15.87 -5.62
C THR A 381 16.75 15.28 -4.82
N LEU A 382 15.96 14.42 -5.45
CA LEU A 382 14.87 13.74 -4.79
C LEU A 382 15.40 12.65 -3.87
N CYS A 383 14.82 12.54 -2.69
CA CYS A 383 15.11 11.44 -1.75
C CYS A 383 13.89 11.09 -0.94
N GLY A 384 13.83 9.88 -0.44
CA GLY A 384 12.90 9.32 0.51
C GLY A 384 11.43 9.78 0.34
N TYR A 385 10.56 8.89 -0.12
CA TYR A 385 9.12 9.12 -0.13
C TYR A 385 8.42 7.78 0.08
N GLY A 386 7.50 7.71 1.03
CA GLY A 386 6.80 6.48 1.37
C GLY A 386 6.02 5.88 0.21
N GLY A 387 5.45 6.72 -0.64
CA GLY A 387 4.75 6.32 -1.86
C GLY A 387 5.64 6.04 -3.08
N GLY A 388 7.00 6.11 -2.94
CA GLY A 388 7.94 5.94 -4.05
C GLY A 388 8.34 7.25 -4.73
N LEU A 389 9.62 7.34 -5.16
CA LEU A 389 10.20 8.57 -5.73
C LEU A 389 9.49 9.05 -7.00
N TRP A 390 8.95 8.15 -7.79
CA TRP A 390 8.20 8.49 -8.99
C TRP A 390 6.92 9.28 -8.69
N ARG A 391 6.17 8.90 -7.63
CA ARG A 391 5.01 9.67 -7.15
C ARG A 391 5.42 11.04 -6.64
N LYS A 392 6.53 11.10 -5.87
CA LYS A 392 7.08 12.38 -5.41
C LYS A 392 7.42 13.29 -6.57
N LYS A 393 8.12 12.77 -7.59
CA LYS A 393 8.43 13.53 -8.80
C LYS A 393 7.17 14.01 -9.51
N TRP A 394 6.19 13.14 -9.69
CA TRP A 394 4.94 13.47 -10.35
C TRP A 394 4.17 14.58 -9.60
N LEU A 395 4.05 14.47 -8.27
CA LEU A 395 3.37 15.47 -7.43
C LEU A 395 4.06 16.83 -7.55
N LEU A 396 5.39 16.88 -7.45
CA LEU A 396 6.16 18.12 -7.61
C LEU A 396 6.00 18.74 -9.00
N ASP A 397 6.04 17.92 -10.06
CA ASP A 397 5.87 18.39 -11.43
C ASP A 397 4.43 18.85 -11.69
N HIS A 398 3.44 18.20 -11.08
CA HIS A 398 2.03 18.58 -11.15
C HIS A 398 1.79 19.94 -10.50
N GLU A 399 2.28 20.12 -9.28
CA GLU A 399 2.12 21.35 -8.53
C GLU A 399 2.85 22.54 -9.17
N ARG A 400 4.08 22.33 -9.71
CA ARG A 400 4.84 23.37 -10.42
C ARG A 400 4.15 23.88 -11.68
N ARG A 401 3.49 22.99 -12.42
CA ARG A 401 2.78 23.36 -13.65
C ARG A 401 1.54 24.20 -13.38
N ARG A 402 0.89 23.97 -12.24
CA ARG A 402 -0.38 24.61 -11.90
C ARG A 402 -0.23 25.77 -10.92
N GLY A 403 0.84 25.83 -10.14
CA GLY A 403 1.12 26.93 -9.20
C GLY A 403 1.73 28.18 -9.83
N LYS A 404 1.87 28.25 -11.16
CA LYS A 404 2.36 29.41 -11.93
C LYS A 404 1.23 30.16 -12.65
N GLY A 405 -0.02 29.82 -12.36
CA GLY A 405 -1.20 30.52 -12.91
C GLY A 405 -1.88 31.42 -11.91
#